data_c04a64827396039f8a65c2d720b0a678
#
_entry.id   c04a64827396039f8a65c2d720b0a678
#
_cell.length_a   1.000
_cell.length_b   1.000
_cell.length_c   1.000
_cell.angle_alpha   90.00
_cell.angle_beta   90.00
_cell.angle_gamma   90.00
#
_symmetry.space_group_name_H-M   'P 1'
#
loop_
_entity.id
_entity.type
_entity.pdbx_description
1 polymer ?
#
loop_
_entity_poly.entity_id
_entity_poly.type
_entity_poly.pdbx_seq_one_letter_code
_entity_poly.pdbx_strand_id
1 'polypeptide(L)'
;MDKRTARLCFVSSPYASIPCKHERDRGYYARKLAEQACAVVRQNGYEPISPVLAWLGIYSELERERIMKNCEELLSVCSYYYFFPCEYSKESKGMAYERELARQLGVRELKFSLFDE
;
A
#
# COMPACT_ATOMS: atom_id res chain seq x y z
N MET A 1 -20.55 8.62 13.61
CA MET A 1 -19.29 8.22 14.26
C MET A 1 -18.26 7.84 13.20
N ASP A 2 -17.06 8.36 13.32
CA ASP A 2 -15.98 8.04 12.41
C ASP A 2 -15.48 6.62 12.68
N LYS A 3 -15.44 5.79 11.62
CA LYS A 3 -14.98 4.41 11.72
C LYS A 3 -13.45 4.30 11.67
N ARG A 4 -12.77 5.41 11.38
CA ARG A 4 -11.33 5.39 11.19
C ARG A 4 -10.59 5.25 12.51
N THR A 5 -9.50 4.48 12.47
CA THR A 5 -8.58 4.36 13.59
C THR A 5 -7.59 5.52 13.53
N ALA A 6 -7.42 6.23 14.66
CA ALA A 6 -6.67 7.50 14.70
C ALA A 6 -5.23 7.41 14.16
N ARG A 7 -4.59 6.25 14.24
CA ARG A 7 -3.18 6.10 13.87
C ARG A 7 -2.93 5.17 12.70
N LEU A 8 -3.95 4.49 12.21
CA LEU A 8 -3.78 3.46 11.18
C LEU A 8 -3.48 4.09 9.83
N CYS A 9 -2.39 3.65 9.22
CA CYS A 9 -1.91 4.15 7.95
C CYS A 9 -1.93 3.05 6.90
N PHE A 10 -2.67 3.26 5.82
CA PHE A 10 -2.67 2.35 4.68
C PHE A 10 -1.36 2.53 3.92
N VAL A 11 -0.58 1.46 3.80
CA VAL A 11 0.74 1.50 3.16
C VAL A 11 0.63 0.98 1.74
N SER A 12 0.81 1.86 0.77
CA SER A 12 0.75 1.54 -0.65
C SER A 12 2.16 1.26 -1.16
N SER A 13 2.37 0.08 -1.75
CA SER A 13 3.65 -0.31 -2.31
C SER A 13 3.43 -1.11 -3.59
N PRO A 14 4.46 -1.23 -4.46
CA PRO A 14 4.25 -1.84 -5.78
C PRO A 14 4.17 -3.35 -5.74
N TYR A 15 3.47 -3.92 -6.71
CA TYR A 15 3.43 -5.35 -6.96
C TYR A 15 3.58 -5.64 -8.46
N ALA A 16 2.56 -5.31 -9.25
CA ALA A 16 2.54 -5.67 -10.68
C ALA A 16 3.61 -4.95 -11.50
N SER A 17 4.07 -3.79 -11.04
CA SER A 17 5.09 -3.01 -11.74
C SER A 17 6.52 -3.52 -11.52
N ILE A 18 6.71 -4.49 -10.63
CA ILE A 18 8.01 -5.08 -10.37
C ILE A 18 8.36 -6.05 -11.52
N PRO A 19 9.47 -5.81 -12.25
CA PRO A 19 9.82 -6.68 -13.36
C PRO A 19 10.48 -7.97 -12.86
N CYS A 20 9.84 -9.10 -13.15
CA CYS A 20 10.35 -10.41 -12.76
C CYS A 20 10.02 -11.46 -13.81
N LYS A 21 10.89 -12.46 -13.96
CA LYS A 21 10.63 -13.57 -14.88
C LYS A 21 9.57 -14.52 -14.33
N HIS A 22 9.54 -14.72 -13.02
CA HIS A 22 8.62 -15.66 -12.40
C HIS A 22 7.76 -14.95 -11.37
N GLU A 23 6.49 -15.30 -11.33
CA GLU A 23 5.53 -14.66 -10.43
C GLU A 23 5.92 -14.78 -8.95
N ARG A 24 6.48 -15.93 -8.55
CA ARG A 24 6.90 -16.12 -7.17
C ARG A 24 8.01 -15.13 -6.77
N ASP A 25 8.88 -14.78 -7.72
CA ASP A 25 9.95 -13.84 -7.45
C ASP A 25 9.40 -12.43 -7.27
N ARG A 26 8.36 -12.09 -8.05
CA ARG A 26 7.68 -10.81 -7.89
C ARG A 26 7.09 -10.71 -6.48
N GLY A 27 6.46 -11.78 -6.00
CA GLY A 27 5.91 -11.82 -4.66
C GLY A 27 6.97 -11.60 -3.59
N TYR A 28 8.14 -12.21 -3.75
CA TYR A 28 9.25 -12.03 -2.83
C TYR A 28 9.68 -10.57 -2.76
N TYR A 29 9.89 -9.94 -3.92
CA TYR A 29 10.33 -8.55 -3.95
C TYR A 29 9.25 -7.59 -3.48
N ALA A 30 8.00 -7.86 -3.83
CA ALA A 30 6.89 -7.05 -3.37
C ALA A 30 6.79 -7.06 -1.85
N ARG A 31 6.98 -8.23 -1.23
CA ARG A 31 6.98 -8.37 0.22
C ARG A 31 8.10 -7.55 0.86
N LYS A 32 9.31 -7.62 0.28
CA LYS A 32 10.44 -6.86 0.80
C LYS A 32 10.19 -5.36 0.75
N LEU A 33 9.66 -4.88 -0.35
CA LEU A 33 9.33 -3.45 -0.49
C LEU A 33 8.25 -3.03 0.48
N ALA A 34 7.23 -3.86 0.66
CA ALA A 34 6.16 -3.57 1.60
C ALA A 34 6.67 -3.52 3.03
N GLU A 35 7.58 -4.42 3.40
CA GLU A 35 8.20 -4.41 4.72
C GLU A 35 9.00 -3.13 4.95
N GLN A 36 9.75 -2.68 3.94
CA GLN A 36 10.50 -1.44 4.02
C GLN A 36 9.56 -0.24 4.20
N ALA A 37 8.48 -0.21 3.44
CA ALA A 37 7.51 0.87 3.51
C ALA A 37 6.83 0.92 4.90
N CYS A 38 6.48 -0.24 5.43
CA CYS A 38 5.88 -0.33 6.76
C CYS A 38 6.86 0.12 7.85
N ALA A 39 8.15 -0.19 7.68
CA ALA A 39 9.16 0.25 8.65
C ALA A 39 9.25 1.77 8.69
N VAL A 40 9.19 2.43 7.54
CA VAL A 40 9.21 3.89 7.46
C VAL A 40 8.02 4.48 8.22
N VAL A 41 6.83 3.95 7.98
CA VAL A 41 5.60 4.43 8.63
C VAL A 41 5.70 4.24 10.14
N ARG A 42 6.15 3.07 10.57
CA ARG A 42 6.26 2.75 12.00
C ARG A 42 7.28 3.65 12.70
N GLN A 43 8.42 3.88 12.06
CA GLN A 43 9.46 4.74 12.60
C GLN A 43 8.98 6.17 12.82
N ASN A 44 7.99 6.59 12.06
CA ASN A 44 7.42 7.93 12.17
C ASN A 44 6.19 8.00 13.08
N GLY A 45 5.91 6.93 13.82
CA GLY A 45 4.90 6.96 14.88
C GLY A 45 3.49 6.55 14.47
N TYR A 46 3.32 5.97 13.28
CA TYR A 46 2.02 5.52 12.81
C TYR A 46 1.96 3.99 12.76
N GLU A 47 0.75 3.45 12.72
CA GLU A 47 0.56 2.01 12.64
C GLU A 47 0.36 1.60 11.19
N PRO A 48 1.31 0.86 10.59
CA PRO A 48 1.20 0.49 9.19
C PRO A 48 0.29 -0.70 8.99
N ILE A 49 -0.47 -0.66 7.90
CA ILE A 49 -1.16 -1.85 7.42
C ILE A 49 -0.99 -1.92 5.90
N SER A 50 -0.44 -3.03 5.42
CA SER A 50 -0.09 -3.21 4.02
C SER A 50 -0.96 -4.25 3.35
N PRO A 51 -1.69 -3.90 2.27
CA PRO A 51 -2.45 -4.89 1.53
C PRO A 51 -1.57 -6.00 0.95
N VAL A 52 -0.35 -5.66 0.52
CA VAL A 52 0.58 -6.65 0.00
C VAL A 52 0.89 -7.69 1.07
N LEU A 53 1.24 -7.26 2.28
CA LEU A 53 1.56 -8.19 3.37
C LEU A 53 0.33 -8.95 3.85
N ALA A 54 -0.83 -8.31 3.81
CA ALA A 54 -2.06 -8.92 4.29
C ALA A 54 -2.56 -10.03 3.36
N TRP A 55 -2.48 -9.82 2.05
CA TRP A 55 -3.16 -10.69 1.09
C TRP A 55 -2.26 -11.42 0.10
N LEU A 56 -0.98 -11.12 0.05
CA LEU A 56 -0.04 -11.85 -0.81
C LEU A 56 0.02 -13.31 -0.38
N GLY A 57 -0.21 -14.21 -1.33
CA GLY A 57 -0.27 -15.63 -1.05
C GLY A 57 -1.66 -16.15 -0.69
N ILE A 58 -2.60 -15.24 -0.39
CA ILE A 58 -4.00 -15.63 -0.14
C ILE A 58 -4.80 -15.57 -1.43
N TYR A 59 -4.60 -14.50 -2.23
CA TYR A 59 -5.30 -14.30 -3.48
C TYR A 59 -4.33 -14.34 -4.65
N SER A 60 -4.78 -14.89 -5.79
CA SER A 60 -4.02 -14.89 -7.02
C SER A 60 -4.31 -13.64 -7.84
N GLU A 61 -3.52 -13.42 -8.89
CA GLU A 61 -3.77 -12.32 -9.83
C GLU A 61 -5.16 -12.39 -10.46
N LEU A 62 -5.71 -13.59 -10.58
CA LEU A 62 -7.05 -13.76 -11.15
C LEU A 62 -8.15 -13.21 -10.24
N GLU A 63 -7.80 -12.94 -8.99
CA GLU A 63 -8.76 -12.42 -8.00
C GLU A 63 -8.53 -10.93 -7.73
N ARG A 64 -7.95 -10.23 -8.69
CA ARG A 64 -7.57 -8.82 -8.55
C ARG A 64 -8.74 -7.92 -8.14
N GLU A 65 -9.93 -8.17 -8.68
CA GLU A 65 -11.11 -7.37 -8.33
C GLU A 65 -11.44 -7.48 -6.84
N ARG A 66 -11.28 -8.68 -6.29
CA ARG A 66 -11.54 -8.90 -4.87
C ARG A 66 -10.50 -8.16 -4.02
N ILE A 67 -9.24 -8.22 -4.43
CA ILE A 67 -8.17 -7.50 -3.73
C ILE A 67 -8.44 -6.00 -3.74
N MET A 68 -8.85 -5.45 -4.88
CA MET A 68 -9.14 -4.03 -5.00
C MET A 68 -10.30 -3.62 -4.09
N LYS A 69 -11.34 -4.45 -4.03
CA LYS A 69 -12.48 -4.18 -3.16
C LYS A 69 -12.08 -4.20 -1.69
N ASN A 70 -11.23 -5.17 -1.31
CA ASN A 70 -10.70 -5.23 0.04
C ASN A 70 -9.86 -3.98 0.37
N CYS A 71 -9.09 -3.49 -0.60
CA CYS A 71 -8.32 -2.26 -0.42
C CYS A 71 -9.22 -1.06 -0.19
N GLU A 72 -10.34 -0.98 -0.90
CA GLU A 72 -11.30 0.11 -0.69
C GLU A 72 -11.86 0.09 0.72
N GLU A 73 -12.24 -1.10 1.21
CA GLU A 73 -12.76 -1.24 2.57
C GLU A 73 -11.69 -0.88 3.60
N LEU A 74 -10.46 -1.34 3.39
CA LEU A 74 -9.36 -1.05 4.30
C LEU A 74 -9.07 0.46 4.35
N LEU A 75 -9.02 1.12 3.19
CA LEU A 75 -8.81 2.56 3.14
C LEU A 75 -9.88 3.32 3.90
N SER A 76 -11.12 2.85 3.86
CA SER A 76 -12.23 3.55 4.51
C SER A 76 -12.11 3.59 6.02
N VAL A 77 -11.29 2.71 6.63
CA VAL A 77 -11.11 2.70 8.08
C VAL A 77 -9.75 3.25 8.51
N CYS A 78 -8.89 3.62 7.56
CA CYS A 78 -7.61 4.22 7.86
C CYS A 78 -7.73 5.74 7.93
N SER A 79 -6.94 6.36 8.81
CA SER A 79 -6.86 7.83 8.89
C SER A 79 -5.80 8.39 7.99
N TYR A 80 -4.81 7.57 7.62
CA TYR A 80 -3.65 8.01 6.86
C TYR A 80 -3.37 7.06 5.70
N TYR A 81 -2.66 7.60 4.70
CA TYR A 81 -2.24 6.87 3.51
C TYR A 81 -0.77 7.21 3.23
N TYR A 82 0.03 6.19 2.94
CA TYR A 82 1.42 6.40 2.58
C TYR A 82 1.72 5.75 1.23
N PHE A 83 2.19 6.57 0.28
CA PHE A 83 2.62 6.13 -1.04
C PHE A 83 4.13 5.94 -0.98
N PHE A 84 4.59 4.69 -0.97
CA PHE A 84 6.01 4.39 -0.82
C PHE A 84 6.78 4.78 -2.08
N PRO A 85 7.70 5.76 -2.00
CA PRO A 85 8.45 6.19 -3.18
C PRO A 85 9.63 5.24 -3.43
N CYS A 86 9.54 4.45 -4.49
CA CYS A 86 10.63 3.61 -4.95
C CYS A 86 10.62 3.58 -6.47
N GLU A 87 11.62 2.94 -7.08
CA GLU A 87 11.77 2.99 -8.54
C GLU A 87 10.58 2.40 -9.31
N TYR A 88 9.81 1.50 -8.68
CA TYR A 88 8.67 0.86 -9.35
C TYR A 88 7.34 1.55 -9.06
N SER A 89 7.33 2.55 -8.20
CA SER A 89 6.08 3.18 -7.76
C SER A 89 5.44 4.04 -8.84
N LYS A 90 6.24 4.72 -9.65
CA LYS A 90 5.72 5.60 -10.69
C LYS A 90 4.86 4.87 -11.71
N GLU A 91 5.19 3.61 -11.99
CA GLU A 91 4.49 2.83 -13.00
C GLU A 91 3.44 1.90 -12.40
N SER A 92 3.25 1.95 -11.09
CA SER A 92 2.28 1.09 -10.43
C SER A 92 0.88 1.68 -10.57
N LYS A 93 0.06 1.03 -11.39
CA LYS A 93 -1.34 1.44 -11.57
C LYS A 93 -2.14 1.22 -10.31
N GLY A 94 -1.82 0.16 -9.57
CA GLY A 94 -2.49 -0.12 -8.31
C GLY A 94 -2.25 0.95 -7.27
N MET A 95 -0.99 1.39 -7.14
CA MET A 95 -0.65 2.47 -6.20
C MET A 95 -1.34 3.79 -6.59
N ALA A 96 -1.36 4.10 -7.89
CA ALA A 96 -2.01 5.30 -8.38
C ALA A 96 -3.52 5.27 -8.08
N TYR A 97 -4.15 4.11 -8.27
CA TYR A 97 -5.56 3.92 -7.97
C TYR A 97 -5.83 4.13 -6.48
N GLU A 98 -5.01 3.52 -5.63
CA GLU A 98 -5.15 3.65 -4.18
C GLU A 98 -4.97 5.08 -3.71
N ARG A 99 -4.00 5.79 -4.30
CA ARG A 99 -3.74 7.19 -3.96
C ARG A 99 -4.94 8.07 -4.29
N GLU A 100 -5.52 7.88 -5.47
CA GLU A 100 -6.70 8.65 -5.89
C GLU A 100 -7.89 8.32 -5.01
N LEU A 101 -8.08 7.04 -4.67
CA LEU A 101 -9.16 6.63 -3.80
C LEU A 101 -9.01 7.24 -2.41
N ALA A 102 -7.77 7.24 -1.87
CA ALA A 102 -7.50 7.85 -0.58
C ALA A 102 -7.87 9.34 -0.60
N ARG A 103 -7.51 10.03 -1.68
CA ARG A 103 -7.85 11.44 -1.84
C ARG A 103 -9.37 11.65 -1.85
N GLN A 104 -10.10 10.80 -2.58
CA GLN A 104 -11.56 10.90 -2.65
C GLN A 104 -12.22 10.63 -1.31
N LEU A 105 -11.66 9.74 -0.52
CA LEU A 105 -12.20 9.39 0.80
C LEU A 105 -11.76 10.35 1.90
N GLY A 106 -10.91 11.33 1.58
CA GLY A 106 -10.41 12.27 2.57
C GLY A 106 -9.38 11.67 3.52
N VAL A 107 -8.72 10.59 3.12
CA VAL A 107 -7.65 9.98 3.92
C VAL A 107 -6.38 10.79 3.68
N ARG A 108 -5.77 11.27 4.76
CA ARG A 108 -4.62 12.16 4.67
C ARG A 108 -3.36 11.43 4.22
N GLU A 109 -2.74 11.92 3.16
CA GLU A 109 -1.49 11.34 2.69
C GLU A 109 -0.33 11.85 3.53
N LEU A 110 0.51 10.92 4.00
CA LEU A 110 1.73 11.22 4.75
C LEU A 110 2.92 11.24 3.81
N LYS A 111 3.87 12.12 4.09
CA LYS A 111 5.15 12.15 3.40
C LYS A 111 6.23 12.35 4.45
N PHE A 112 7.32 11.61 4.31
CA PHE A 112 8.43 11.66 5.26
C PHE A 112 9.66 12.16 4.53
N SER A 113 10.13 13.34 4.88
CA SER A 113 11.08 14.13 4.10
C SER A 113 12.36 13.39 3.66
N LEU A 114 12.83 12.43 4.44
CA LEU A 114 14.03 11.68 4.08
C LEU A 114 13.82 10.74 2.88
N PHE A 115 12.57 10.39 2.60
CA PHE A 115 12.23 9.39 1.59
C PHE A 115 11.33 9.92 0.48
N ASP A 116 10.71 11.07 0.70
CA ASP A 116 9.66 11.60 -0.18
C ASP A 116 10.04 12.92 -0.85
N GLU A 117 11.31 13.17 -0.95
CA GLU A 117 11.80 14.38 -1.62
C GLU A 117 11.58 14.38 -3.12
#